data_8b3995a69b613277a74655bde59a99ef
#
_entry.id   8b3995a69b613277a74655bde59a99ef
#
_cell.length_a   1.000
_cell.length_b   1.000
_cell.length_c   1.000
_cell.angle_alpha   90.00
_cell.angle_beta   90.00
_cell.angle_gamma   90.00
#
_symmetry.space_group_name_H-M   'P 1'
#
loop_
_entity.id
_entity.type
_entity.pdbx_description
1 polymer ?
#
loop_
_entity_poly.entity_id
_entity_poly.type
_entity_poly.pdbx_seq_one_letter_code
_entity_poly.pdbx_strand_id
1 'polypeptide(L)'
;MKSLDENYYNPFFSHIYVEEEIAEHPRVKQILARFMKAEIVYIRHYKDVFCRRRQDYEEQHHAQNLILAKKTGSLIYQGAPVCQNFGNTYFYYTSCMMNCIYDCEYCYLKGMYPSANIVIFVNIEDIFEELHRMLSEHPVYLLSLIHI
;
A
#
# COMPACT_ATOMS: atom_id res chain seq x y z
N MET A 1 24.73 23.55 1.82
CA MET A 1 23.75 22.76 2.61
C MET A 1 22.61 22.43 1.66
N LYS A 2 22.49 21.19 1.17
CA LYS A 2 21.29 20.76 0.43
C LYS A 2 20.15 20.69 1.45
N SER A 3 19.01 21.27 1.13
CA SER A 3 17.86 21.27 2.04
C SER A 3 17.45 19.83 2.29
N LEU A 4 17.16 19.50 3.52
CA LEU A 4 16.68 18.18 3.95
C LEU A 4 15.36 17.78 3.21
N ASP A 5 14.66 18.77 2.67
CA ASP A 5 13.36 18.57 2.00
C ASP A 5 13.47 17.92 0.61
N GLU A 6 14.59 18.12 -0.12
CA GLU A 6 14.71 17.56 -1.48
C GLU A 6 15.01 16.06 -1.53
N ASN A 7 15.57 15.48 -0.47
CA ASN A 7 15.95 14.07 -0.45
C ASN A 7 15.04 13.15 0.37
N TYR A 8 14.22 13.68 1.27
CA TYR A 8 13.43 12.86 2.20
C TYR A 8 12.01 12.56 1.72
N TYR A 9 11.41 13.41 0.90
CA TYR A 9 9.99 13.31 0.53
C TYR A 9 9.73 13.01 -0.94
N ASN A 10 10.75 12.78 -1.74
CA ASN A 10 10.59 12.41 -3.15
C ASN A 10 11.49 11.23 -3.49
N PRO A 11 11.16 10.01 -3.04
CA PRO A 11 11.92 8.83 -3.38
C PRO A 11 11.95 8.70 -4.90
N PHE A 12 13.14 8.54 -5.44
CA PHE A 12 13.31 8.26 -6.87
C PHE A 12 12.98 6.79 -7.10
N PHE A 13 11.85 6.51 -7.73
CA PHE A 13 11.55 5.18 -8.22
C PHE A 13 12.12 5.03 -9.64
N SER A 14 12.94 3.99 -9.85
CA SER A 14 13.42 3.67 -11.18
C SER A 14 12.31 3.13 -12.07
N HIS A 15 11.44 2.30 -11.50
CA HIS A 15 10.29 1.72 -12.18
C HIS A 15 9.02 1.91 -11.37
N ILE A 16 7.92 2.14 -12.08
CA ILE A 16 6.56 2.12 -11.52
C ILE A 16 5.77 1.05 -12.26
N TYR A 17 5.38 0.01 -11.55
CA TYR A 17 4.52 -1.03 -12.07
C TYR A 17 3.06 -0.62 -11.89
N VAL A 18 2.26 -0.76 -12.93
CA VAL A 18 0.84 -0.37 -12.92
C VAL A 18 -0.01 -1.55 -13.40
N GLU A 19 -0.98 -1.97 -12.61
CA GLU A 19 -1.94 -2.95 -13.08
C GLU A 19 -2.75 -2.38 -14.26
N GLU A 20 -2.88 -3.15 -15.34
CA GLU A 20 -3.56 -2.72 -16.59
C GLU A 20 -4.99 -2.26 -16.31
N GLU A 21 -5.71 -2.93 -15.40
CA GLU A 21 -7.10 -2.63 -15.06
C GLU A 21 -7.30 -1.19 -14.53
N ILE A 22 -6.27 -0.63 -13.88
CA ILE A 22 -6.34 0.70 -13.26
C ILE A 22 -5.54 1.77 -14.01
N ALA A 23 -4.99 1.47 -15.18
CA ALA A 23 -4.13 2.39 -15.93
C ALA A 23 -4.78 3.76 -16.18
N GLU A 24 -6.09 3.76 -16.43
CA GLU A 24 -6.87 4.98 -16.67
C GLU A 24 -7.40 5.67 -15.40
N HIS A 25 -7.17 5.08 -14.22
CA HIS A 25 -7.67 5.62 -12.96
C HIS A 25 -7.07 7.02 -12.68
N PRO A 26 -7.88 8.03 -12.28
CA PRO A 26 -7.40 9.41 -12.08
C PRO A 26 -6.23 9.51 -11.11
N ARG A 27 -6.25 8.74 -10.02
CA ARG A 27 -5.19 8.73 -9.01
C ARG A 27 -3.88 8.15 -9.56
N VAL A 28 -3.94 7.14 -10.44
CA VAL A 28 -2.76 6.62 -11.15
C VAL A 28 -2.14 7.72 -11.98
N LYS A 29 -2.92 8.42 -12.79
CA LYS A 29 -2.42 9.54 -13.61
C LYS A 29 -1.78 10.64 -12.76
N GLN A 30 -2.37 10.98 -11.62
CA GLN A 30 -1.82 11.97 -10.69
C GLN A 30 -0.48 11.52 -10.09
N ILE A 31 -0.36 10.24 -9.73
CA ILE A 31 0.88 9.69 -9.18
C ILE A 31 1.97 9.69 -10.26
N LEU A 32 1.67 9.14 -11.43
CA LEU A 32 2.64 9.07 -12.54
C LEU A 32 3.15 10.46 -12.95
N ALA A 33 2.30 11.48 -12.92
CA ALA A 33 2.70 12.86 -13.23
C ALA A 33 3.77 13.42 -12.26
N ARG A 34 3.89 12.87 -11.05
CA ARG A 34 4.92 13.27 -10.08
C ARG A 34 6.26 12.57 -10.29
N PHE A 35 6.26 11.42 -10.95
CA PHE A 35 7.45 10.58 -11.15
C PHE A 35 7.83 10.45 -12.63
N MET A 36 7.91 11.56 -13.34
CA MET A 36 8.16 11.60 -14.79
C MET A 36 9.47 10.92 -15.27
N LYS A 37 10.39 10.66 -14.34
CA LYS A 37 11.68 9.99 -14.66
C LYS A 37 11.62 8.47 -14.49
N ALA A 38 10.55 7.96 -13.90
CA ALA A 38 10.40 6.53 -13.70
C ALA A 38 9.96 5.83 -15.00
N GLU A 39 10.47 4.65 -15.22
CA GLU A 39 9.99 3.77 -16.29
C GLU A 39 8.65 3.14 -15.87
N ILE A 40 7.62 3.25 -16.70
CA ILE A 40 6.29 2.71 -16.41
C ILE A 40 6.19 1.34 -17.06
N VAL A 41 5.86 0.33 -16.24
CA VAL A 41 5.70 -1.06 -16.68
C VAL A 41 4.28 -1.51 -16.34
N TYR A 42 3.50 -1.85 -17.36
CA TYR A 42 2.17 -2.41 -17.16
C TYR A 42 2.23 -3.90 -16.83
N ILE A 43 1.44 -4.30 -15.83
CA ILE A 43 1.40 -5.67 -15.31
C ILE A 43 -0.05 -6.14 -15.18
N ARG A 44 -0.28 -7.45 -15.22
CA ARG A 44 -1.63 -8.01 -15.05
C ARG A 44 -2.07 -7.98 -13.59
N HIS A 45 -1.17 -8.34 -12.67
CA HIS A 45 -1.47 -8.36 -11.25
C HIS A 45 -0.23 -8.00 -10.43
N TYR A 46 -0.39 -7.21 -9.36
CA TYR A 46 0.74 -6.76 -8.53
C TYR A 46 1.57 -7.90 -7.95
N LYS A 47 0.95 -9.05 -7.66
CA LYS A 47 1.66 -10.24 -7.15
C LYS A 47 2.67 -10.81 -8.14
N ASP A 48 2.53 -10.55 -9.43
CA ASP A 48 3.48 -11.01 -10.47
C ASP A 48 4.88 -10.40 -10.26
N VAL A 49 4.94 -9.24 -9.61
CA VAL A 49 6.18 -8.57 -9.24
C VAL A 49 6.46 -8.76 -7.75
N PHE A 50 5.48 -8.49 -6.90
CA PHE A 50 5.62 -8.45 -5.45
C PHE A 50 5.89 -9.82 -4.82
N CYS A 51 5.30 -10.89 -5.35
CA CYS A 51 5.43 -12.25 -4.83
C CYS A 51 6.40 -13.13 -5.63
N ARG A 52 7.29 -12.55 -6.42
CA ARG A 52 8.31 -13.33 -7.16
C ARG A 52 9.17 -14.14 -6.20
N ARG A 53 9.56 -15.33 -6.63
CA ARG A 53 10.48 -16.18 -5.86
C ARG A 53 11.91 -15.66 -5.96
N ARG A 54 12.73 -15.92 -4.93
CA ARG A 54 14.17 -15.60 -4.89
C ARG A 54 14.46 -14.10 -5.04
N GLN A 55 13.64 -13.28 -4.40
CA GLN A 55 13.92 -11.84 -4.27
C GLN A 55 14.92 -11.63 -3.13
N ASP A 56 15.84 -10.70 -3.34
CA ASP A 56 16.70 -10.19 -2.28
C ASP A 56 16.05 -8.95 -1.68
N TYR A 57 15.53 -9.10 -0.44
CA TYR A 57 14.83 -8.01 0.24
C TYR A 57 15.76 -6.83 0.52
N GLU A 58 16.98 -7.09 0.97
CA GLU A 58 17.93 -6.03 1.36
C GLU A 58 18.38 -5.23 0.14
N GLU A 59 18.71 -5.90 -0.96
CA GLU A 59 19.06 -5.23 -2.21
C GLU A 59 17.87 -4.39 -2.73
N GLN A 60 16.67 -4.93 -2.73
CA GLN A 60 15.47 -4.20 -3.13
C GLN A 60 15.15 -3.02 -2.21
N HIS A 61 15.43 -3.14 -0.91
CA HIS A 61 15.14 -2.08 0.04
C HIS A 61 15.97 -0.82 -0.21
N HIS A 62 17.18 -0.96 -0.74
CA HIS A 62 18.00 0.17 -1.17
C HIS A 62 17.54 0.82 -2.49
N ALA A 63 16.73 0.13 -3.28
CA ALA A 63 16.24 0.60 -4.58
C ALA A 63 14.78 0.16 -4.81
N GLN A 64 13.90 0.55 -3.87
CA GLN A 64 12.47 0.20 -3.92
C GLN A 64 11.81 0.72 -5.20
N ASN A 65 10.91 -0.09 -5.75
CA ASN A 65 10.02 0.30 -6.83
C ASN A 65 8.60 0.51 -6.30
N LEU A 66 7.81 1.29 -7.03
CA LEU A 66 6.41 1.52 -6.73
C LEU A 66 5.53 0.60 -7.57
N ILE A 67 4.52 0.01 -6.94
CA ILE A 67 3.50 -0.80 -7.61
C ILE A 67 2.14 -0.17 -7.33
N LEU A 68 1.44 0.22 -8.37
CA LEU A 68 0.07 0.72 -8.30
C LEU A 68 -0.88 -0.42 -8.63
N ALA A 69 -1.77 -0.72 -7.71
CA ALA A 69 -2.64 -1.89 -7.78
C ALA A 69 -4.09 -1.56 -7.40
N LYS A 70 -5.00 -2.45 -7.75
CA LYS A 70 -6.37 -2.45 -7.27
C LYS A 70 -6.52 -3.45 -6.13
N LYS A 71 -7.07 -3.00 -5.01
CA LYS A 71 -7.44 -3.91 -3.92
C LYS A 71 -8.72 -4.66 -4.32
N THR A 72 -8.62 -5.98 -4.35
CA THR A 72 -9.73 -6.87 -4.70
C THR A 72 -10.06 -7.82 -3.56
N GLY A 73 -11.24 -8.42 -3.57
CA GLY A 73 -11.73 -9.28 -2.51
C GLY A 73 -12.19 -8.50 -1.28
N SER A 74 -11.81 -8.94 -0.09
CA SER A 74 -12.16 -8.22 1.15
C SER A 74 -11.41 -6.90 1.24
N LEU A 75 -12.15 -5.80 1.30
CA LEU A 75 -11.58 -4.45 1.43
C LEU A 75 -11.31 -4.11 2.90
N ILE A 76 -12.17 -4.61 3.79
CA ILE A 76 -12.13 -4.41 5.24
C ILE A 76 -12.11 -5.77 5.91
N TYR A 77 -11.29 -5.93 6.93
CA TYR A 77 -11.10 -7.19 7.65
C TYR A 77 -11.49 -7.01 9.11
N GLN A 78 -12.12 -8.01 9.69
CA GLN A 78 -12.38 -8.04 11.13
C GLN A 78 -11.07 -8.18 11.89
N GLY A 79 -10.90 -7.39 12.93
CA GLY A 79 -9.73 -7.47 13.80
C GLY A 79 -9.66 -8.81 14.53
N ALA A 80 -8.44 -9.37 14.63
CA ALA A 80 -8.25 -10.61 15.35
C ALA A 80 -8.57 -10.44 16.86
N PRO A 81 -9.10 -11.48 17.51
CA PRO A 81 -9.45 -11.42 18.95
C PRO A 81 -8.28 -11.06 19.86
N VAL A 82 -7.05 -11.33 19.42
CA VAL A 82 -5.82 -11.01 20.16
C VAL A 82 -5.36 -9.56 20.00
N CYS A 83 -5.94 -8.83 19.04
CA CYS A 83 -5.62 -7.43 18.83
C CYS A 83 -6.31 -6.55 19.86
N GLN A 84 -5.64 -5.47 20.28
CA GLN A 84 -6.22 -4.47 21.16
C GLN A 84 -7.38 -3.74 20.47
N ASN A 85 -8.59 -3.95 20.93
CA ASN A 85 -9.81 -3.34 20.39
C ASN A 85 -10.27 -2.08 21.15
N PHE A 86 -9.55 -1.68 22.20
CA PHE A 86 -9.85 -0.53 23.04
C PHE A 86 -11.29 -0.53 23.62
N GLY A 87 -11.84 -1.72 23.88
CA GLY A 87 -13.19 -1.90 24.38
C GLY A 87 -14.30 -1.76 23.31
N ASN A 88 -13.96 -1.71 22.04
CA ASN A 88 -14.93 -1.65 20.95
C ASN A 88 -15.35 -3.04 20.50
N THR A 89 -16.66 -3.26 20.39
CA THR A 89 -17.23 -4.52 19.93
C THR A 89 -16.96 -4.76 18.44
N TYR A 90 -16.98 -3.69 17.66
CA TYR A 90 -16.81 -3.72 16.20
C TYR A 90 -15.45 -3.17 15.81
N PHE A 91 -14.42 -4.01 15.92
CA PHE A 91 -13.07 -3.67 15.53
C PHE A 91 -12.72 -4.26 14.17
N TYR A 92 -12.32 -3.39 13.25
CA TYR A 92 -11.93 -3.75 11.89
C TYR A 92 -10.65 -3.06 11.49
N TYR A 93 -10.01 -3.56 10.44
CA TYR A 93 -8.86 -2.91 9.83
C TYR A 93 -8.91 -2.97 8.32
N THR A 94 -8.27 -2.02 7.68
CA THR A 94 -8.03 -2.02 6.23
C THR A 94 -6.60 -1.60 5.96
N SER A 95 -6.12 -1.90 4.75
CA SER A 95 -4.79 -1.52 4.30
C SER A 95 -4.90 -0.90 2.92
N CYS A 96 -4.38 0.30 2.74
CA CYS A 96 -4.30 0.96 1.44
C CYS A 96 -2.89 0.88 0.82
N MET A 97 -1.92 0.32 1.54
CA MET A 97 -0.57 0.11 1.04
C MET A 97 0.11 -1.09 1.69
N MET A 98 1.16 -1.59 1.08
CA MET A 98 2.05 -2.63 1.61
C MET A 98 3.48 -2.13 1.54
N ASN A 99 4.28 -2.48 2.56
CA ASN A 99 5.61 -1.95 2.84
C ASN A 99 5.65 -0.44 3.11
N CYS A 100 6.82 0.05 3.43
CA CYS A 100 7.07 1.43 3.82
C CYS A 100 8.41 1.90 3.25
N ILE A 101 8.54 3.20 2.99
CA ILE A 101 9.79 3.83 2.56
C ILE A 101 10.78 4.04 3.70
N TYR A 102 10.31 3.97 4.95
CA TYR A 102 11.15 4.19 6.12
C TYR A 102 11.87 2.90 6.52
N ASP A 103 13.07 3.04 7.05
CA ASP A 103 13.91 1.94 7.53
C ASP A 103 14.04 2.00 9.07
N CYS A 104 12.92 1.95 9.78
CA CYS A 104 12.92 1.97 11.23
C CYS A 104 13.49 0.65 11.78
N GLU A 105 14.52 0.71 12.62
CA GLU A 105 15.20 -0.47 13.19
C GLU A 105 14.25 -1.37 14.02
N TYR A 106 13.26 -0.77 14.69
CA TYR A 106 12.27 -1.46 15.51
C TYR A 106 11.01 -1.89 14.75
N CYS A 107 10.97 -1.73 13.42
CA CYS A 107 9.77 -1.99 12.64
C CYS A 107 9.59 -3.49 12.37
N TYR A 108 8.55 -4.09 12.96
CA TYR A 108 8.22 -5.50 12.74
C TYR A 108 7.70 -5.81 11.32
N LEU A 109 7.31 -4.78 10.56
CA LEU A 109 6.91 -4.94 9.15
C LEU A 109 8.08 -5.21 8.22
N LYS A 110 9.30 -4.90 8.69
CA LYS A 110 10.53 -5.11 7.93
C LYS A 110 10.73 -6.60 7.69
N GLY A 111 10.74 -7.01 6.44
CA GLY A 111 10.86 -8.44 6.07
C GLY A 111 9.58 -9.27 6.23
N MET A 112 8.41 -8.66 6.55
CA MET A 112 7.14 -9.37 6.58
C MET A 112 6.74 -9.91 5.20
N TYR A 113 7.12 -9.23 4.15
CA TYR A 113 6.83 -9.58 2.78
C TYR A 113 8.07 -10.07 2.03
N PRO A 114 7.89 -10.88 0.98
CA PRO A 114 9.01 -11.39 0.18
C PRO A 114 9.69 -10.31 -0.67
N SER A 115 9.07 -9.15 -0.83
CA SER A 115 9.56 -8.01 -1.61
C SER A 115 9.61 -6.76 -0.75
N ALA A 116 10.62 -5.92 -0.95
CA ALA A 116 10.73 -4.60 -0.36
C ALA A 116 9.99 -3.51 -1.16
N ASN A 117 9.49 -3.82 -2.35
CA ASN A 117 8.75 -2.86 -3.18
C ASN A 117 7.49 -2.36 -2.46
N ILE A 118 7.12 -1.12 -2.75
CA ILE A 118 5.94 -0.48 -2.15
C ILE A 118 4.72 -0.74 -3.03
N VAL A 119 3.64 -1.24 -2.45
CA VAL A 119 2.36 -1.37 -3.15
C VAL A 119 1.40 -0.29 -2.64
N ILE A 120 0.75 0.42 -3.55
CA ILE A 120 -0.34 1.35 -3.23
C ILE A 120 -1.61 0.88 -3.93
N PHE A 121 -2.66 0.66 -3.15
CA PHE A 121 -3.99 0.37 -3.68
C PHE A 121 -4.72 1.67 -3.96
N VAL A 122 -5.03 1.93 -5.23
CA VAL A 122 -5.53 3.23 -5.67
C VAL A 122 -7.05 3.40 -5.52
N ASN A 123 -7.78 2.30 -5.40
CA ASN A 123 -9.25 2.28 -5.32
C ASN A 123 -9.76 2.50 -3.88
N ILE A 124 -9.38 3.61 -3.28
CA ILE A 124 -9.79 3.95 -1.88
C ILE A 124 -11.31 4.20 -1.81
N GLU A 125 -11.92 4.62 -2.89
CA GLU A 125 -13.36 4.85 -3.00
C GLU A 125 -14.16 3.58 -2.66
N ASP A 126 -13.71 2.43 -3.14
CA ASP A 126 -14.35 1.13 -2.86
C ASP A 126 -14.33 0.82 -1.34
N ILE A 127 -13.24 1.20 -0.66
CA ILE A 127 -13.13 1.05 0.80
C ILE A 127 -14.14 1.96 1.50
N PHE A 128 -14.33 3.20 1.04
CA PHE A 128 -15.31 4.11 1.62
C PHE A 128 -16.75 3.65 1.37
N GLU A 129 -17.04 3.09 0.21
CA GLU A 129 -18.38 2.53 -0.09
C GLU A 129 -18.69 1.36 0.85
N GLU A 130 -17.72 0.46 1.05
CA GLU A 130 -17.87 -0.65 1.99
C GLU A 130 -18.05 -0.16 3.44
N LEU A 131 -17.30 0.87 3.85
CA LEU A 131 -17.48 1.51 5.17
C LEU A 131 -18.88 2.12 5.34
N HIS A 132 -19.40 2.81 4.32
CA HIS A 132 -20.75 3.37 4.38
C HIS A 132 -21.79 2.26 4.53
N ARG A 133 -21.62 1.14 3.83
CA ARG A 133 -22.49 -0.02 3.97
C ARG A 133 -22.46 -0.56 5.40
N MET A 134 -21.27 -0.75 5.97
CA MET A 134 -21.11 -1.24 7.35
C MET A 134 -21.75 -0.29 8.37
N LEU A 135 -21.56 1.03 8.21
CA LEU A 135 -22.12 2.05 9.10
C LEU A 135 -23.65 2.09 9.05
N SER A 136 -24.28 1.59 7.97
CA SER A 136 -25.74 1.44 7.92
C SER A 136 -26.24 0.30 8.82
N GLU A 137 -25.41 -0.70 9.09
CA GLU A 137 -25.73 -1.83 9.96
C GLU A 137 -25.50 -1.50 11.43
N HIS A 138 -24.40 -0.78 11.73
CA HIS A 138 -24.01 -0.38 13.09
C HIS A 138 -23.45 1.04 13.09
N PRO A 139 -23.89 1.89 14.05
CA PRO A 139 -23.54 3.31 14.04
C PRO A 139 -22.08 3.62 14.44
N VAL A 140 -21.37 2.66 15.04
CA VAL A 140 -20.00 2.86 15.53
C VAL A 140 -19.12 1.68 15.20
N TYR A 141 -17.99 1.98 14.56
CA TYR A 141 -16.89 1.04 14.33
C TYR A 141 -15.55 1.67 14.71
N LEU A 142 -14.65 0.86 15.23
CA LEU A 142 -13.24 1.21 15.30
C LEU A 142 -12.56 0.68 14.04
N LEU A 143 -12.06 1.58 13.20
CA LEU A 143 -11.31 1.23 12.02
C LEU A 143 -9.84 1.60 12.20
N SER A 144 -8.96 0.62 12.08
CA SER A 144 -7.52 0.83 12.03
C SER A 144 -7.04 0.80 10.57
N LEU A 145 -6.24 1.79 10.19
CA LEU A 145 -5.49 1.80 8.95
C LEU A 145 -4.11 1.24 9.26
N ILE A 146 -3.89 -0.01 8.87
CA ILE A 146 -2.63 -0.69 9.14
C ILE A 146 -1.86 -0.82 7.84
N HIS A 147 -0.59 -0.48 7.87
CA HIS A 147 0.37 -0.82 6.81
C HIS A 147 0.74 -2.29 6.98
N ILE A 148 -0.09 -3.19 6.51
CA ILE A 148 0.18 -4.61 6.55
C ILE A 148 0.44 -5.12 5.15
#